data_256ba8ccfd2d327490b2fb53ff758d74
#
_entry.id   256ba8ccfd2d327490b2fb53ff758d74
#
_cell.length_a   1.000
_cell.length_b   1.000
_cell.length_c   1.000
_cell.angle_alpha   90.00
_cell.angle_beta   90.00
_cell.angle_gamma   90.00
#
_symmetry.space_group_name_H-M   'P 1'
#
loop_
_entity.id
_entity.type
_entity.pdbx_description
1 polymer ?
#
loop_
_entity_poly.entity_id
_entity_poly.type
_entity_poly.pdbx_seq_one_letter_code
_entity_poly.pdbx_strand_id
1 'polypeptide(L)'
;MSAPTLFDTPILHRLHDCERILIAGAGGGHDLLSGLPIAFALQERHKTVFLANLTFTPVHRTTAQPVAPGLFETYADTSGPTGYFPEKHLAVWLREHGYPDRVFLIRKGGPADVRAAYGWLARELRLDAVVLVDGGTDLLMTGDEAGLGTPVEDVTSLLAAHALDLPVKLATCVGFGNDTYHGVCHAHFLENVAALTKLGAYHGVFALTPGVTAVDAWLDAVDWVQRHTPGRESILCASTTDAARGEFGDHHSLARTRAKGAELFINPLMSMVWGFDLDAVANRVLYRHDIAHATTPFEVAAAIEAFRDHTPLRPRRTIPV
;
A
#
# COMPACT_ATOMS: atom_id res chain seq x y z
N MET A 1 -5.01 -24.37 10.75
CA MET A 1 -5.05 -24.30 9.27
C MET A 1 -4.30 -25.46 8.64
N SER A 2 -4.84 -26.08 7.58
CA SER A 2 -4.06 -26.98 6.72
C SER A 2 -2.96 -26.20 6.00
N ALA A 3 -1.87 -26.88 5.59
CA ALA A 3 -0.86 -26.24 4.77
C ALA A 3 -1.45 -25.84 3.40
N PRO A 4 -1.08 -24.67 2.82
CA PRO A 4 -1.54 -24.30 1.50
C PRO A 4 -1.02 -25.28 0.45
N THR A 5 -1.84 -25.52 -0.56
CA THR A 5 -1.49 -26.34 -1.73
C THR A 5 -1.14 -25.43 -2.91
N LEU A 6 -0.67 -26.01 -4.04
CA LEU A 6 -0.43 -25.21 -5.24
C LEU A 6 -1.70 -24.61 -5.88
N PHE A 7 -2.89 -25.08 -5.46
CA PHE A 7 -4.18 -24.49 -5.87
C PHE A 7 -4.59 -23.28 -5.04
N ASP A 8 -3.90 -23.02 -3.93
CA ASP A 8 -4.16 -21.89 -3.06
C ASP A 8 -3.20 -20.73 -3.41
N THR A 9 -3.69 -19.51 -3.35
CA THR A 9 -2.84 -18.33 -3.30
C THR A 9 -2.33 -18.17 -1.86
N PRO A 10 -1.06 -18.41 -1.54
CA PRO A 10 -0.61 -18.56 -0.15
C PRO A 10 -0.92 -17.36 0.74
N ILE A 11 -0.82 -16.13 0.20
CA ILE A 11 -1.18 -14.94 0.97
C ILE A 11 -2.69 -14.88 1.29
N LEU A 12 -3.57 -15.23 0.34
CA LEU A 12 -5.01 -15.25 0.59
C LEU A 12 -5.40 -16.40 1.51
N HIS A 13 -4.67 -17.52 1.45
CA HIS A 13 -4.84 -18.63 2.37
C HIS A 13 -4.62 -18.21 3.85
N ARG A 14 -3.68 -17.27 4.10
CA ARG A 14 -3.47 -16.71 5.45
C ARG A 14 -4.69 -15.97 6.00
N LEU A 15 -5.57 -15.49 5.14
CA LEU A 15 -6.79 -14.76 5.48
C LEU A 15 -8.04 -15.66 5.53
N HIS A 16 -7.88 -16.98 5.25
CA HIS A 16 -9.01 -17.89 5.14
C HIS A 16 -9.90 -17.93 6.39
N ASP A 17 -9.28 -18.03 7.56
CA ASP A 17 -9.99 -18.12 8.85
C ASP A 17 -10.27 -16.75 9.49
N CYS A 18 -9.89 -15.64 8.82
CA CYS A 18 -10.15 -14.28 9.28
C CYS A 18 -11.54 -13.83 8.82
N GLU A 19 -12.26 -13.10 9.68
CA GLU A 19 -13.59 -12.59 9.40
C GLU A 19 -13.66 -11.06 9.28
N ARG A 20 -12.79 -10.35 9.98
CA ARG A 20 -12.81 -8.88 10.09
C ARG A 20 -11.43 -8.31 9.74
N ILE A 21 -11.28 -7.92 8.49
CA ILE A 21 -9.98 -7.65 7.87
C ILE A 21 -9.87 -6.18 7.51
N LEU A 22 -8.77 -5.54 7.92
CA LEU A 22 -8.42 -4.19 7.49
C LEU A 22 -7.47 -4.26 6.28
N ILE A 23 -7.84 -3.61 5.18
CA ILE A 23 -6.95 -3.31 4.06
C ILE A 23 -6.53 -1.85 4.20
N ALA A 24 -5.23 -1.60 4.34
CA ALA A 24 -4.70 -0.26 4.60
C ALA A 24 -3.57 0.11 3.64
N GLY A 25 -3.66 1.28 3.01
CA GLY A 25 -2.56 1.84 2.20
C GLY A 25 -1.38 2.25 3.08
N ALA A 26 -0.16 1.88 2.68
CA ALA A 26 1.07 2.09 3.44
C ALA A 26 1.64 3.51 3.23
N GLY A 27 2.06 3.83 2.02
CA GLY A 27 2.68 5.12 1.65
C GLY A 27 1.70 6.27 1.51
N GLY A 28 0.41 5.98 1.57
CA GLY A 28 -0.66 6.97 1.50
C GLY A 28 -1.02 7.39 0.07
N GLY A 29 -1.72 8.50 -0.02
CA GLY A 29 -2.17 8.97 -1.34
C GLY A 29 -3.17 8.02 -2.00
N HIS A 30 -2.74 7.24 -2.99
CA HIS A 30 -3.57 6.29 -3.73
C HIS A 30 -3.28 4.81 -3.39
N ASP A 31 -2.41 4.51 -2.43
CA ASP A 31 -1.97 3.13 -2.14
C ASP A 31 -3.11 2.19 -1.79
N LEU A 32 -4.13 2.70 -1.09
CA LEU A 32 -5.32 1.91 -0.79
C LEU A 32 -5.95 1.29 -2.05
N LEU A 33 -5.87 1.98 -3.19
CA LEU A 33 -6.42 1.46 -4.45
C LEU A 33 -5.73 0.16 -4.88
N SER A 34 -4.44 0.01 -4.57
CA SER A 34 -3.68 -1.23 -4.87
C SER A 34 -4.12 -2.42 -4.01
N GLY A 35 -4.80 -2.17 -2.89
CA GLY A 35 -5.38 -3.20 -2.02
C GLY A 35 -6.79 -3.66 -2.40
N LEU A 36 -7.47 -2.95 -3.31
CA LEU A 36 -8.86 -3.26 -3.67
C LEU A 36 -9.07 -4.65 -4.27
N PRO A 37 -8.15 -5.22 -5.09
CA PRO A 37 -8.32 -6.58 -5.57
C PRO A 37 -8.45 -7.60 -4.44
N ILE A 38 -7.64 -7.44 -3.38
CA ILE A 38 -7.72 -8.28 -2.18
C ILE A 38 -9.02 -8.01 -1.43
N ALA A 39 -9.40 -6.73 -1.26
CA ALA A 39 -10.63 -6.34 -0.58
C ALA A 39 -11.87 -6.96 -1.25
N PHE A 40 -11.98 -6.84 -2.57
CA PHE A 40 -13.13 -7.38 -3.32
C PHE A 40 -13.16 -8.90 -3.31
N ALA A 41 -12.00 -9.57 -3.48
CA ALA A 41 -11.91 -11.03 -3.38
C ALA A 41 -12.33 -11.56 -1.99
N LEU A 42 -12.03 -10.84 -0.91
CA LEU A 42 -12.47 -11.18 0.44
C LEU A 42 -13.98 -10.95 0.62
N GLN A 43 -14.52 -9.87 0.07
CA GLN A 43 -15.97 -9.59 0.11
C GLN A 43 -16.78 -10.61 -0.69
N GLU A 44 -16.26 -11.12 -1.83
CA GLU A 44 -16.86 -12.25 -2.57
C GLU A 44 -16.94 -13.53 -1.69
N ARG A 45 -16.07 -13.64 -0.69
CA ARG A 45 -16.07 -14.71 0.32
C ARG A 45 -16.86 -14.34 1.57
N HIS A 46 -17.68 -13.29 1.51
CA HIS A 46 -18.53 -12.79 2.60
C HIS A 46 -17.74 -12.33 3.85
N LYS A 47 -16.46 -12.00 3.71
CA LYS A 47 -15.67 -11.43 4.81
C LYS A 47 -16.05 -9.96 5.04
N THR A 48 -15.95 -9.50 6.28
CA THR A 48 -16.13 -8.09 6.61
C THR A 48 -14.80 -7.36 6.39
N VAL A 49 -14.76 -6.52 5.35
CA VAL A 49 -13.56 -5.77 4.97
C VAL A 49 -13.72 -4.30 5.33
N PHE A 50 -12.70 -3.74 5.95
CA PHE A 50 -12.58 -2.31 6.25
C PHE A 50 -11.44 -1.73 5.42
N LEU A 51 -11.61 -0.47 5.01
CA LEU A 51 -10.63 0.24 4.20
C LEU A 51 -10.06 1.44 4.97
N ALA A 52 -8.74 1.58 5.00
CA ALA A 52 -8.06 2.73 5.60
C ALA A 52 -6.92 3.21 4.69
N ASN A 53 -6.60 4.50 4.78
CA ASN A 53 -5.53 5.10 4.02
C ASN A 53 -4.79 6.16 4.84
N LEU A 54 -3.47 6.21 4.74
CA LEU A 54 -2.72 7.36 5.17
C LEU A 54 -3.03 8.49 4.20
N THR A 55 -3.82 9.47 4.63
CA THR A 55 -4.38 10.45 3.69
C THR A 55 -3.48 11.65 3.46
N PHE A 56 -3.39 12.07 2.20
CA PHE A 56 -2.80 13.36 1.82
C PHE A 56 -3.87 14.46 1.65
N THR A 57 -5.13 14.09 1.79
CA THR A 57 -6.23 15.04 1.78
C THR A 57 -6.19 15.92 3.04
N PRO A 58 -6.28 17.25 2.90
CA PRO A 58 -6.34 18.14 4.07
C PRO A 58 -7.68 17.97 4.79
N VAL A 59 -7.73 17.05 5.75
CA VAL A 59 -8.97 16.63 6.46
C VAL A 59 -9.74 17.81 7.09
N HIS A 60 -9.04 18.86 7.54
CA HIS A 60 -9.65 20.09 8.06
C HIS A 60 -10.46 20.87 7.02
N ARG A 61 -10.37 20.53 5.73
CA ARG A 61 -11.14 21.12 4.63
C ARG A 61 -12.23 20.18 4.13
N THR A 62 -12.54 19.15 4.89
CA THR A 62 -13.56 18.14 4.58
C THR A 62 -14.64 18.10 5.66
N THR A 63 -15.77 17.48 5.35
CA THR A 63 -16.80 17.11 6.34
C THR A 63 -16.62 15.69 6.87
N ALA A 64 -15.41 15.09 6.68
CA ALA A 64 -15.08 13.80 7.26
C ALA A 64 -15.21 13.82 8.79
N GLN A 65 -15.81 12.77 9.35
CA GLN A 65 -16.12 12.73 10.77
C GLN A 65 -14.92 12.26 11.59
N PRO A 66 -14.46 13.01 12.60
CA PRO A 66 -13.40 12.53 13.48
C PRO A 66 -13.94 11.41 14.38
N VAL A 67 -13.21 10.29 14.46
CA VAL A 67 -13.56 9.14 15.31
C VAL A 67 -12.53 8.87 16.40
N ALA A 68 -11.30 9.30 16.19
CA ALA A 68 -10.22 9.26 17.17
C ALA A 68 -9.17 10.35 16.83
N PRO A 69 -8.21 10.64 17.71
CA PRO A 69 -7.12 11.55 17.39
C PRO A 69 -6.37 11.08 16.11
N GLY A 70 -6.34 11.96 15.10
CA GLY A 70 -5.70 11.67 13.82
C GLY A 70 -6.44 10.68 12.92
N LEU A 71 -7.63 10.21 13.28
CA LEU A 71 -8.44 9.26 12.53
C LEU A 71 -9.83 9.84 12.20
N PHE A 72 -10.24 9.74 10.94
CA PHE A 72 -11.53 10.25 10.46
C PHE A 72 -12.22 9.19 9.59
N GLU A 73 -13.52 9.31 9.44
CA GLU A 73 -14.33 8.53 8.51
C GLU A 73 -14.78 9.39 7.34
N THR A 74 -14.70 8.86 6.14
CA THR A 74 -15.28 9.44 4.92
C THR A 74 -16.24 8.46 4.26
N TYR A 75 -17.25 9.03 3.61
CA TYR A 75 -18.32 8.34 2.90
C TYR A 75 -18.55 9.01 1.55
N ALA A 76 -19.40 8.44 0.72
CA ALA A 76 -19.73 8.98 -0.61
C ALA A 76 -20.33 10.39 -0.58
N ASP A 77 -21.01 10.79 0.51
CA ASP A 77 -21.60 12.13 0.69
C ASP A 77 -20.68 13.12 1.43
N THR A 78 -19.48 12.69 1.83
CA THR A 78 -18.49 13.58 2.43
C THR A 78 -18.10 14.68 1.45
N SER A 79 -18.12 15.93 1.88
CA SER A 79 -17.65 17.08 1.10
C SER A 79 -16.17 17.37 1.40
N GLY A 80 -15.47 17.92 0.40
CA GLY A 80 -14.06 18.23 0.54
C GLY A 80 -13.46 18.92 -0.68
N PRO A 81 -12.14 19.05 -0.76
CA PRO A 81 -11.47 19.68 -1.90
C PRO A 81 -11.81 19.01 -3.22
N THR A 82 -12.12 19.79 -4.24
CA THR A 82 -12.45 19.28 -5.58
C THR A 82 -11.24 18.76 -6.35
N GLY A 83 -10.02 19.19 -5.99
CA GLY A 83 -8.81 18.85 -6.75
C GLY A 83 -8.11 17.57 -6.30
N TYR A 84 -8.32 17.12 -5.08
CA TYR A 84 -7.67 15.92 -4.55
C TYR A 84 -8.38 15.39 -3.30
N PHE A 85 -9.10 14.31 -3.44
CA PHE A 85 -9.70 13.55 -2.35
C PHE A 85 -10.00 12.11 -2.83
N PRO A 86 -8.96 11.30 -3.10
CA PRO A 86 -9.13 9.98 -3.72
C PRO A 86 -10.03 9.05 -2.88
N GLU A 87 -9.93 9.11 -1.55
CA GLU A 87 -10.72 8.25 -0.67
C GLU A 87 -12.24 8.54 -0.77
N LYS A 88 -12.62 9.81 -0.94
CA LYS A 88 -14.02 10.19 -1.16
C LYS A 88 -14.50 9.71 -2.52
N HIS A 89 -13.69 9.84 -3.56
CA HIS A 89 -14.05 9.36 -4.90
C HIS A 89 -14.17 7.84 -4.93
N LEU A 90 -13.31 7.13 -4.19
CA LEU A 90 -13.45 5.70 -3.96
C LEU A 90 -14.77 5.38 -3.22
N ALA A 91 -15.11 6.11 -2.16
CA ALA A 91 -16.35 5.92 -1.43
C ALA A 91 -17.60 6.08 -2.31
N VAL A 92 -17.59 7.05 -3.24
CA VAL A 92 -18.68 7.20 -4.24
C VAL A 92 -18.79 5.97 -5.11
N TRP A 93 -17.68 5.52 -5.69
CA TRP A 93 -17.65 4.33 -6.53
C TRP A 93 -18.14 3.09 -5.78
N LEU A 94 -17.67 2.87 -4.55
CA LEU A 94 -18.09 1.75 -3.70
C LEU A 94 -19.61 1.73 -3.49
N ARG A 95 -20.21 2.88 -3.15
CA ARG A 95 -21.66 3.01 -2.95
C ARG A 95 -22.45 2.67 -4.23
N GLU A 96 -22.00 3.19 -5.36
CA GLU A 96 -22.66 2.98 -6.66
C GLU A 96 -22.60 1.51 -7.11
N HIS A 97 -21.59 0.75 -6.64
CA HIS A 97 -21.43 -0.66 -6.96
C HIS A 97 -21.88 -1.63 -5.83
N GLY A 98 -22.58 -1.11 -4.82
CA GLY A 98 -23.17 -1.92 -3.74
C GLY A 98 -22.19 -2.42 -2.69
N TYR A 99 -20.98 -1.83 -2.62
CA TYR A 99 -20.00 -2.09 -1.57
C TYR A 99 -20.20 -1.12 -0.40
N PRO A 100 -19.75 -1.49 0.82
CA PRO A 100 -19.67 -0.55 1.94
C PRO A 100 -18.76 0.63 1.59
N ASP A 101 -19.29 1.86 1.68
CA ASP A 101 -18.62 3.08 1.21
C ASP A 101 -17.82 3.82 2.29
N ARG A 102 -17.65 3.21 3.48
CA ARG A 102 -16.85 3.78 4.55
C ARG A 102 -15.36 3.58 4.31
N VAL A 103 -14.60 4.68 4.27
CA VAL A 103 -13.13 4.66 4.20
C VAL A 103 -12.59 5.46 5.37
N PHE A 104 -11.62 4.89 6.10
CA PHE A 104 -10.93 5.58 7.18
C PHE A 104 -9.74 6.38 6.65
N LEU A 105 -9.63 7.63 7.11
CA LEU A 105 -8.53 8.53 6.79
C LEU A 105 -7.61 8.61 8.00
N ILE A 106 -6.39 8.14 7.88
CA ILE A 106 -5.36 8.29 8.90
C ILE A 106 -4.54 9.52 8.54
N ARG A 107 -4.50 10.52 9.44
CA ARG A 107 -3.73 11.75 9.24
C ARG A 107 -2.24 11.43 9.28
N LYS A 108 -1.47 12.05 8.38
CA LYS A 108 0.00 11.98 8.40
C LYS A 108 0.57 12.35 9.76
N GLY A 109 1.45 11.53 10.26
CA GLY A 109 2.14 11.68 11.53
C GLY A 109 3.41 10.83 11.53
N GLY A 110 4.06 10.68 12.67
CA GLY A 110 5.08 9.65 12.88
C GLY A 110 4.48 8.34 13.39
N PRO A 111 5.30 7.28 13.56
CA PRO A 111 4.82 5.96 13.99
C PRO A 111 4.06 5.98 15.31
N ALA A 112 4.43 6.87 16.24
CA ALA A 112 3.73 6.99 17.53
C ALA A 112 2.26 7.43 17.38
N ASP A 113 2.01 8.44 16.54
CA ASP A 113 0.65 8.97 16.30
C ASP A 113 -0.18 8.00 15.45
N VAL A 114 0.39 7.49 14.36
CA VAL A 114 -0.30 6.59 13.43
C VAL A 114 -0.66 5.26 14.11
N ARG A 115 0.19 4.77 15.02
CA ARG A 115 -0.11 3.59 15.86
C ARG A 115 -1.37 3.76 16.69
N ALA A 116 -1.65 4.96 17.22
CA ALA A 116 -2.87 5.20 17.97
C ALA A 116 -4.13 5.01 17.11
N ALA A 117 -4.09 5.47 15.84
CA ALA A 117 -5.19 5.28 14.88
C ALA A 117 -5.38 3.79 14.54
N TYR A 118 -4.32 3.07 14.21
CA TYR A 118 -4.39 1.61 13.96
C TYR A 118 -4.88 0.83 15.18
N GLY A 119 -4.42 1.18 16.39
CA GLY A 119 -4.88 0.57 17.63
C GLY A 119 -6.36 0.81 17.90
N TRP A 120 -6.89 1.99 17.57
CA TRP A 120 -8.31 2.27 17.64
C TRP A 120 -9.08 1.40 16.63
N LEU A 121 -8.66 1.36 15.38
CA LEU A 121 -9.28 0.51 14.34
C LEU A 121 -9.33 -0.96 14.76
N ALA A 122 -8.22 -1.50 15.26
CA ALA A 122 -8.13 -2.90 15.69
C ALA A 122 -9.15 -3.24 16.78
N ARG A 123 -9.28 -2.38 17.79
CA ARG A 123 -10.21 -2.61 18.92
C ARG A 123 -11.66 -2.39 18.52
N GLU A 124 -12.00 -1.24 17.96
CA GLU A 124 -13.39 -0.86 17.69
C GLU A 124 -14.00 -1.71 16.57
N LEU A 125 -13.20 -2.05 15.57
CA LEU A 125 -13.66 -2.90 14.49
C LEU A 125 -13.48 -4.39 14.80
N ARG A 126 -12.88 -4.75 15.94
CA ARG A 126 -12.60 -6.13 16.36
C ARG A 126 -11.89 -6.89 15.23
N LEU A 127 -10.80 -6.32 14.73
CA LEU A 127 -10.05 -6.90 13.64
C LEU A 127 -9.38 -8.20 14.07
N ASP A 128 -9.30 -9.15 13.16
CA ASP A 128 -8.50 -10.35 13.29
C ASP A 128 -7.35 -10.40 12.26
N ALA A 129 -7.37 -9.49 11.28
CA ALA A 129 -6.27 -9.35 10.34
C ALA A 129 -6.08 -7.90 9.87
N VAL A 130 -4.84 -7.58 9.49
CA VAL A 130 -4.48 -6.39 8.71
C VAL A 130 -3.65 -6.81 7.50
N VAL A 131 -3.96 -6.21 6.35
CA VAL A 131 -3.14 -6.25 5.14
C VAL A 131 -2.71 -4.83 4.84
N LEU A 132 -1.44 -4.54 5.03
CA LEU A 132 -0.82 -3.28 4.67
C LEU A 132 -0.39 -3.36 3.20
N VAL A 133 -0.81 -2.41 2.38
CA VAL A 133 -0.60 -2.43 0.94
C VAL A 133 0.24 -1.24 0.51
N ASP A 134 1.37 -1.54 -0.11
CA ASP A 134 2.21 -0.58 -0.81
C ASP A 134 1.88 -0.62 -2.31
N GLY A 135 1.56 0.55 -2.89
CA GLY A 135 1.34 0.71 -4.34
C GLY A 135 2.63 0.63 -5.16
N GLY A 136 3.75 0.50 -4.49
CA GLY A 136 5.10 0.33 -5.01
C GLY A 136 5.80 -0.89 -4.42
N THR A 137 7.12 -0.77 -4.25
CA THR A 137 8.00 -1.82 -3.74
C THR A 137 8.98 -1.33 -2.68
N ASP A 138 8.89 -0.08 -2.31
CA ASP A 138 9.82 0.58 -1.39
C ASP A 138 9.54 0.25 0.08
N LEU A 139 8.34 -0.24 0.41
CA LEU A 139 8.02 -0.82 1.72
C LEU A 139 9.02 -1.93 2.16
N LEU A 140 9.63 -2.63 1.22
CA LEU A 140 10.60 -3.70 1.53
C LEU A 140 12.02 -3.19 1.78
N MET A 141 12.30 -1.92 1.55
CA MET A 141 13.65 -1.37 1.75
C MET A 141 14.03 -1.38 3.24
N THR A 142 15.24 -1.82 3.52
CA THR A 142 15.73 -2.00 4.89
C THR A 142 16.45 -0.78 5.45
N GLY A 143 16.96 0.11 4.58
CA GLY A 143 17.61 1.34 4.97
C GLY A 143 19.03 1.53 4.42
N ASP A 144 19.73 0.45 4.11
CA ASP A 144 21.10 0.48 3.61
C ASP A 144 21.20 0.36 2.07
N GLU A 145 20.05 0.33 1.37
CA GLU A 145 20.05 0.32 -0.09
C GLU A 145 20.50 1.67 -0.69
N ALA A 146 20.96 1.66 -1.93
CA ALA A 146 21.36 2.86 -2.66
C ALA A 146 20.25 3.92 -2.77
N GLY A 147 18.99 3.49 -2.78
CA GLY A 147 17.80 4.33 -2.76
C GLY A 147 16.67 3.65 -2.04
N LEU A 148 15.86 4.41 -1.31
CA LEU A 148 14.77 3.90 -0.47
C LEU A 148 13.36 4.21 -1.01
N GLY A 149 13.25 4.92 -2.15
CA GLY A 149 11.93 5.41 -2.58
C GLY A 149 11.44 6.57 -1.72
N THR A 150 10.23 6.46 -1.21
CA THR A 150 9.55 7.44 -0.35
C THR A 150 9.27 6.86 1.06
N PRO A 151 10.30 6.48 1.82
CA PRO A 151 10.17 5.55 2.95
C PRO A 151 9.41 6.12 4.16
N VAL A 152 9.21 7.43 4.25
CA VAL A 152 8.69 8.08 5.47
C VAL A 152 7.29 7.60 5.82
N GLU A 153 6.40 7.60 4.84
CA GLU A 153 5.01 7.20 5.03
C GLU A 153 4.89 5.67 5.17
N ASP A 154 5.60 4.93 4.33
CA ASP A 154 5.57 3.47 4.31
C ASP A 154 6.05 2.87 5.63
N VAL A 155 7.23 3.28 6.10
CA VAL A 155 7.77 2.77 7.37
C VAL A 155 6.93 3.21 8.57
N THR A 156 6.31 4.40 8.49
CA THR A 156 5.39 4.88 9.54
C THR A 156 4.18 3.95 9.67
N SER A 157 3.53 3.63 8.56
CA SER A 157 2.39 2.70 8.52
C SER A 157 2.81 1.27 8.89
N LEU A 158 3.96 0.83 8.41
CA LEU A 158 4.52 -0.49 8.71
C LEU A 158 4.74 -0.68 10.22
N LEU A 159 5.41 0.27 10.89
CA LEU A 159 5.67 0.17 12.32
C LEU A 159 4.39 0.34 13.16
N ALA A 160 3.44 1.14 12.70
CA ALA A 160 2.15 1.27 13.35
C ALA A 160 1.33 -0.03 13.28
N ALA A 161 1.28 -0.68 12.12
CA ALA A 161 0.61 -1.96 11.94
C ALA A 161 1.36 -3.12 12.64
N HIS A 162 2.70 -3.10 12.65
CA HIS A 162 3.54 -4.05 13.37
C HIS A 162 3.22 -4.10 14.88
N ALA A 163 2.93 -2.94 15.47
CA ALA A 163 2.62 -2.83 16.90
C ALA A 163 1.24 -3.38 17.30
N LEU A 164 0.41 -3.81 16.35
CA LEU A 164 -0.90 -4.39 16.65
C LEU A 164 -0.77 -5.82 17.17
N ASP A 165 -1.59 -6.15 18.16
CA ASP A 165 -1.78 -7.52 18.65
C ASP A 165 -2.91 -8.18 17.84
N LEU A 166 -2.58 -8.63 16.63
CA LEU A 166 -3.49 -9.32 15.72
C LEU A 166 -2.91 -10.66 15.29
N PRO A 167 -3.75 -11.70 15.14
CA PRO A 167 -3.28 -13.03 14.75
C PRO A 167 -2.71 -13.09 13.33
N VAL A 168 -3.17 -12.22 12.42
CA VAL A 168 -2.68 -12.17 11.04
C VAL A 168 -2.32 -10.73 10.67
N LYS A 169 -1.05 -10.53 10.32
CA LYS A 169 -0.51 -9.26 9.85
C LYS A 169 0.28 -9.50 8.57
N LEU A 170 -0.19 -8.95 7.46
CA LEU A 170 0.40 -9.13 6.14
C LEU A 170 0.83 -7.78 5.55
N ALA A 171 1.89 -7.79 4.78
CA ALA A 171 2.33 -6.70 3.93
C ALA A 171 2.30 -7.14 2.47
N THR A 172 1.88 -6.26 1.58
CA THR A 172 1.91 -6.51 0.14
C THR A 172 2.56 -5.36 -0.60
N CYS A 173 3.28 -5.69 -1.67
CA CYS A 173 3.83 -4.76 -2.63
C CYS A 173 3.28 -5.06 -4.02
N VAL A 174 3.08 -4.03 -4.84
CA VAL A 174 2.67 -4.15 -6.24
C VAL A 174 3.47 -3.15 -7.09
N GLY A 175 3.39 -3.23 -8.41
CA GLY A 175 4.06 -2.23 -9.25
C GLY A 175 5.59 -2.40 -9.31
N PHE A 176 6.09 -3.64 -9.35
CA PHE A 176 7.52 -3.92 -9.45
C PHE A 176 8.18 -3.11 -10.57
N GLY A 177 9.12 -2.25 -10.19
CA GLY A 177 9.81 -1.34 -11.10
C GLY A 177 9.31 0.10 -11.08
N ASN A 178 8.11 0.39 -10.57
CA ASN A 178 7.56 1.74 -10.51
C ASN A 178 8.45 2.71 -9.72
N ASP A 179 9.02 2.25 -8.60
CA ASP A 179 9.83 3.09 -7.70
C ASP A 179 11.26 3.31 -8.18
N THR A 180 11.61 2.79 -9.34
CA THR A 180 12.93 3.07 -9.97
C THR A 180 13.12 4.58 -10.16
N TYR A 181 12.04 5.30 -10.45
CA TYR A 181 12.05 6.75 -10.57
C TYR A 181 12.40 7.44 -9.24
N HIS A 182 12.05 6.85 -8.11
CA HIS A 182 12.38 7.30 -6.76
C HIS A 182 13.67 6.67 -6.21
N GLY A 183 14.43 5.97 -7.05
CA GLY A 183 15.75 5.45 -6.70
C GLY A 183 15.79 4.00 -6.22
N VAL A 184 14.65 3.30 -6.09
CA VAL A 184 14.65 1.89 -5.72
C VAL A 184 15.35 1.04 -6.77
N CYS A 185 16.17 0.10 -6.34
CA CYS A 185 16.89 -0.83 -7.18
C CYS A 185 16.16 -2.18 -7.22
N HIS A 186 15.81 -2.65 -8.40
CA HIS A 186 15.15 -3.95 -8.59
C HIS A 186 15.89 -5.12 -7.92
N ALA A 187 17.23 -5.13 -8.02
CA ALA A 187 18.03 -6.17 -7.38
C ALA A 187 17.90 -6.15 -5.86
N HIS A 188 17.84 -4.97 -5.23
CA HIS A 188 17.67 -4.87 -3.78
C HIS A 188 16.28 -5.36 -3.34
N PHE A 189 15.23 -5.05 -4.11
CA PHE A 189 13.91 -5.63 -3.83
C PHE A 189 13.97 -7.16 -3.86
N LEU A 190 14.55 -7.76 -4.89
CA LEU A 190 14.65 -9.21 -4.99
C LEU A 190 15.58 -9.83 -3.93
N GLU A 191 16.65 -9.15 -3.51
CA GLU A 191 17.47 -9.54 -2.36
C GLU A 191 16.63 -9.60 -1.08
N ASN A 192 15.75 -8.61 -0.87
CA ASN A 192 14.86 -8.56 0.29
C ASN A 192 13.80 -9.68 0.23
N VAL A 193 13.22 -9.95 -0.96
CA VAL A 193 12.33 -11.12 -1.16
C VAL A 193 13.05 -12.41 -0.82
N ALA A 194 14.29 -12.60 -1.31
CA ALA A 194 15.08 -13.82 -1.03
C ALA A 194 15.40 -13.96 0.47
N ALA A 195 15.69 -12.85 1.15
CA ALA A 195 15.92 -12.86 2.60
C ALA A 195 14.66 -13.23 3.38
N LEU A 196 13.49 -12.67 3.01
CA LEU A 196 12.19 -13.01 3.60
C LEU A 196 11.79 -14.46 3.31
N THR A 197 12.14 -14.98 2.12
CA THR A 197 11.94 -16.40 1.79
C THR A 197 12.72 -17.32 2.75
N LYS A 198 13.98 -16.99 3.05
CA LYS A 198 14.81 -17.75 4.01
C LYS A 198 14.24 -17.74 5.44
N LEU A 199 13.50 -16.69 5.78
CA LEU A 199 12.80 -16.57 7.06
C LEU A 199 11.42 -17.25 7.08
N GLY A 200 10.97 -17.82 5.95
CA GLY A 200 9.60 -18.35 5.81
C GLY A 200 8.51 -17.27 5.79
N ALA A 201 8.90 -16.03 5.54
CA ALA A 201 8.04 -14.85 5.62
C ALA A 201 7.57 -14.30 4.25
N TYR A 202 7.96 -14.93 3.15
CA TYR A 202 7.45 -14.66 1.81
C TYR A 202 6.27 -15.60 1.51
N HIS A 203 5.11 -15.03 1.23
CA HIS A 203 3.85 -15.75 0.99
C HIS A 203 3.49 -15.84 -0.49
N GLY A 204 4.47 -15.72 -1.38
CA GLY A 204 4.29 -15.87 -2.81
C GLY A 204 3.80 -14.60 -3.52
N VAL A 205 3.44 -14.79 -4.76
CA VAL A 205 3.00 -13.74 -5.68
C VAL A 205 1.78 -14.22 -6.46
N PHE A 206 0.87 -13.31 -6.80
CA PHE A 206 -0.20 -13.58 -7.77
C PHE A 206 -0.35 -12.39 -8.73
N ALA A 207 -0.82 -12.66 -9.93
CA ALA A 207 -1.01 -11.65 -10.95
C ALA A 207 -2.44 -11.08 -10.92
N LEU A 208 -2.56 -9.77 -11.16
CA LEU A 208 -3.83 -9.09 -11.39
C LEU A 208 -4.21 -9.27 -12.87
N THR A 209 -5.05 -10.26 -13.16
CA THR A 209 -5.40 -10.66 -14.52
C THR A 209 -6.84 -10.23 -14.82
N PRO A 210 -7.11 -9.48 -15.90
CA PRO A 210 -8.46 -9.17 -16.36
C PRO A 210 -9.31 -10.43 -16.58
N GLY A 211 -10.62 -10.32 -16.36
CA GLY A 211 -11.54 -11.45 -16.36
C GLY A 211 -11.73 -12.12 -15.00
N VAL A 212 -10.96 -11.73 -13.99
CA VAL A 212 -11.23 -12.07 -12.59
C VAL A 212 -12.09 -10.95 -11.99
N THR A 213 -13.28 -11.28 -11.46
CA THR A 213 -14.29 -10.30 -11.01
C THR A 213 -13.70 -9.21 -10.10
N ALA A 214 -12.93 -9.59 -9.09
CA ALA A 214 -12.27 -8.65 -8.18
C ALA A 214 -11.25 -7.74 -8.89
N VAL A 215 -10.58 -8.22 -9.92
CA VAL A 215 -9.62 -7.44 -10.72
C VAL A 215 -10.35 -6.47 -11.66
N ASP A 216 -11.42 -6.93 -12.31
CA ASP A 216 -12.22 -6.08 -13.20
C ASP A 216 -12.87 -4.93 -12.40
N ALA A 217 -13.41 -5.20 -11.22
CA ALA A 217 -13.92 -4.18 -10.31
C ALA A 217 -12.83 -3.19 -9.86
N TRP A 218 -11.62 -3.68 -9.58
CA TRP A 218 -10.48 -2.84 -9.24
C TRP A 218 -10.09 -1.91 -10.40
N LEU A 219 -10.00 -2.43 -11.63
CA LEU A 219 -9.65 -1.64 -12.81
C LEU A 219 -10.65 -0.48 -12.99
N ASP A 220 -11.95 -0.75 -12.85
CA ASP A 220 -12.98 0.28 -12.95
C ASP A 220 -12.92 1.30 -11.80
N ALA A 221 -12.70 0.84 -10.56
CA ALA A 221 -12.56 1.73 -9.41
C ALA A 221 -11.34 2.66 -9.54
N VAL A 222 -10.20 2.15 -10.00
CA VAL A 222 -9.00 2.97 -10.24
C VAL A 222 -9.26 4.00 -11.33
N ASP A 223 -9.83 3.59 -12.46
CA ASP A 223 -10.20 4.51 -13.56
C ASP A 223 -11.15 5.61 -13.08
N TRP A 224 -12.15 5.25 -12.25
CA TRP A 224 -13.06 6.21 -11.66
C TRP A 224 -12.35 7.24 -10.81
N VAL A 225 -11.53 6.80 -9.84
CA VAL A 225 -10.81 7.70 -8.94
C VAL A 225 -9.84 8.60 -9.71
N GLN A 226 -9.11 8.05 -10.67
CA GLN A 226 -8.18 8.79 -11.52
C GLN A 226 -8.87 9.90 -12.31
N ARG A 227 -10.03 9.61 -12.91
CA ARG A 227 -10.84 10.63 -13.63
C ARG A 227 -11.32 11.77 -12.73
N HIS A 228 -11.47 11.51 -11.42
CA HIS A 228 -11.94 12.50 -10.45
C HIS A 228 -10.82 13.21 -9.69
N THR A 229 -9.56 12.89 -9.99
CA THR A 229 -8.38 13.56 -9.44
C THR A 229 -7.47 14.16 -10.54
N PRO A 230 -8.00 14.96 -11.48
CA PRO A 230 -7.26 15.42 -12.65
C PRO A 230 -6.02 16.23 -12.26
N GLY A 231 -4.88 15.91 -12.90
CA GLY A 231 -3.58 16.50 -12.60
C GLY A 231 -2.92 15.98 -11.32
N ARG A 232 -3.61 15.11 -10.57
CA ARG A 232 -3.15 14.47 -9.33
C ARG A 232 -3.32 12.95 -9.38
N GLU A 233 -3.49 12.39 -10.58
CA GLU A 233 -3.62 10.95 -10.80
C GLU A 233 -2.35 10.23 -10.30
N SER A 234 -2.51 9.02 -9.79
CA SER A 234 -1.38 8.18 -9.39
C SER A 234 -0.71 7.57 -10.61
N ILE A 235 0.58 7.86 -10.79
CA ILE A 235 1.40 7.20 -11.82
C ILE A 235 1.55 5.72 -11.49
N LEU A 236 1.74 5.37 -10.21
CA LEU A 236 1.88 3.98 -9.76
C LEU A 236 0.63 3.16 -10.09
N CYS A 237 -0.56 3.65 -9.73
CA CYS A 237 -1.81 2.97 -10.07
C CYS A 237 -2.02 2.86 -11.58
N ALA A 238 -1.72 3.92 -12.35
CA ALA A 238 -1.83 3.89 -13.80
C ALA A 238 -0.90 2.83 -14.42
N SER A 239 0.37 2.83 -14.03
CA SER A 239 1.34 1.84 -14.54
C SER A 239 0.93 0.40 -14.21
N THR A 240 0.40 0.18 -13.00
CA THR A 240 -0.06 -1.16 -12.57
C THR A 240 -1.30 -1.60 -13.36
N THR A 241 -2.26 -0.70 -13.58
CA THR A 241 -3.46 -1.01 -14.39
C THR A 241 -3.13 -1.18 -15.87
N ASP A 242 -2.22 -0.39 -16.42
CA ASP A 242 -1.72 -0.53 -17.78
C ASP A 242 -1.03 -1.89 -17.97
N ALA A 243 -0.16 -2.28 -17.04
CA ALA A 243 0.47 -3.60 -17.05
C ALA A 243 -0.54 -4.76 -16.96
N ALA A 244 -1.57 -4.63 -16.11
CA ALA A 244 -2.65 -5.61 -16.00
C ALA A 244 -3.45 -5.74 -17.30
N ARG A 245 -3.60 -4.65 -18.07
CA ARG A 245 -4.24 -4.62 -19.38
C ARG A 245 -3.35 -5.12 -20.53
N GLY A 246 -2.07 -5.43 -20.25
CA GLY A 246 -1.13 -5.99 -21.21
C GLY A 246 -0.31 -4.95 -21.96
N GLU A 247 -0.26 -3.71 -21.50
CA GLU A 247 0.64 -2.70 -22.06
C GLU A 247 2.11 -3.07 -21.76
N PHE A 248 3.00 -2.74 -22.69
CA PHE A 248 4.41 -3.06 -22.59
C PHE A 248 5.29 -1.99 -23.26
N GLY A 249 6.44 -1.72 -22.65
CA GLY A 249 7.41 -0.74 -23.17
C GLY A 249 7.10 0.67 -22.67
N ASP A 250 7.57 1.67 -23.42
CA ASP A 250 7.33 3.08 -23.08
C ASP A 250 5.86 3.43 -23.34
N HIS A 251 5.06 3.47 -22.25
CA HIS A 251 3.62 3.68 -22.33
C HIS A 251 3.14 4.73 -21.31
N HIS A 252 2.27 5.62 -21.77
CA HIS A 252 1.74 6.74 -20.98
C HIS A 252 0.23 6.86 -21.13
N SER A 253 -0.52 6.29 -20.23
CA SER A 253 -1.99 6.46 -20.16
C SER A 253 -2.38 7.86 -19.64
N LEU A 254 -1.57 8.47 -18.75
CA LEU A 254 -1.84 9.77 -18.15
C LEU A 254 -1.25 10.93 -18.97
N ALA A 255 -2.03 12.03 -19.09
CA ALA A 255 -1.56 13.25 -19.74
C ALA A 255 -0.32 13.85 -19.06
N ARG A 256 -0.26 13.80 -17.72
CA ARG A 256 0.86 14.34 -16.94
C ARG A 256 2.18 13.58 -17.16
N THR A 257 2.16 12.28 -17.47
CA THR A 257 3.38 11.53 -17.77
C THR A 257 3.83 11.78 -19.21
N ARG A 258 2.90 11.82 -20.17
CA ARG A 258 3.22 12.21 -21.57
C ARG A 258 3.90 13.57 -21.66
N ALA A 259 3.45 14.54 -20.87
CA ALA A 259 3.99 15.90 -20.87
C ALA A 259 5.43 15.99 -20.34
N LYS A 260 5.88 15.02 -19.52
CA LYS A 260 7.24 15.01 -18.95
C LYS A 260 8.31 14.52 -19.92
N GLY A 261 7.95 13.72 -20.92
CA GLY A 261 8.87 13.18 -21.93
C GLY A 261 9.95 12.23 -21.39
N ALA A 262 9.84 11.77 -20.14
CA ALA A 262 10.68 10.73 -19.58
C ALA A 262 10.08 9.38 -19.89
N GLU A 263 10.90 8.36 -20.15
CA GLU A 263 10.43 6.98 -20.36
C GLU A 263 9.65 6.47 -19.15
N LEU A 264 8.53 5.81 -19.41
CA LEU A 264 7.73 5.09 -18.43
C LEU A 264 7.56 3.65 -18.90
N PHE A 265 8.53 2.80 -18.56
CA PHE A 265 8.59 1.43 -19.03
C PHE A 265 7.62 0.55 -18.26
N ILE A 266 6.52 0.16 -18.93
CA ILE A 266 5.51 -0.76 -18.40
C ILE A 266 5.89 -2.21 -18.74
N ASN A 267 5.68 -3.12 -17.78
CA ASN A 267 5.93 -4.55 -17.97
C ASN A 267 5.03 -5.41 -17.09
N PRO A 268 4.81 -6.70 -17.40
CA PRO A 268 3.89 -7.57 -16.68
C PRO A 268 4.21 -7.79 -15.19
N LEU A 269 5.46 -7.57 -14.75
CA LEU A 269 5.81 -7.72 -13.33
C LEU A 269 5.14 -6.64 -12.46
N MET A 270 4.72 -5.52 -13.05
CA MET A 270 4.03 -4.44 -12.35
C MET A 270 2.63 -4.84 -11.88
N SER A 271 1.98 -5.80 -12.55
CA SER A 271 0.66 -6.33 -12.16
C SER A 271 0.73 -7.48 -11.16
N MET A 272 1.91 -7.81 -10.64
CA MET A 272 2.09 -8.86 -9.65
C MET A 272 2.00 -8.30 -8.24
N VAL A 273 1.18 -8.94 -7.39
CA VAL A 273 1.07 -8.63 -5.96
C VAL A 273 1.95 -9.61 -5.18
N TRP A 274 2.94 -9.07 -4.48
CA TRP A 274 3.89 -9.81 -3.66
C TRP A 274 3.44 -9.77 -2.21
N GLY A 275 3.40 -10.91 -1.53
CA GLY A 275 2.88 -11.04 -0.16
C GLY A 275 3.92 -11.46 0.86
N PHE A 276 3.88 -10.85 2.05
CA PHE A 276 4.86 -11.05 3.11
C PHE A 276 4.22 -11.06 4.49
N ASP A 277 4.91 -11.69 5.45
CA ASP A 277 4.64 -11.47 6.86
C ASP A 277 5.08 -10.06 7.25
N LEU A 278 4.14 -9.27 7.79
CA LEU A 278 4.37 -7.86 8.10
C LEU A 278 5.42 -7.69 9.21
N ASP A 279 5.40 -8.56 10.22
CA ASP A 279 6.35 -8.47 11.33
C ASP A 279 7.78 -8.75 10.86
N ALA A 280 7.94 -9.71 9.95
CA ALA A 280 9.24 -9.99 9.37
C ALA A 280 9.77 -8.82 8.54
N VAL A 281 8.91 -8.14 7.77
CA VAL A 281 9.28 -6.92 7.03
C VAL A 281 9.70 -5.82 8.00
N ALA A 282 8.88 -5.51 9.01
CA ALA A 282 9.16 -4.48 10.00
C ALA A 282 10.47 -4.72 10.77
N ASN A 283 10.73 -5.99 11.13
CA ASN A 283 11.96 -6.36 11.86
C ASN A 283 13.23 -6.22 11.02
N ARG A 284 13.13 -6.11 9.71
CA ARG A 284 14.26 -5.88 8.81
C ARG A 284 14.58 -4.40 8.60
N VAL A 285 13.71 -3.48 8.98
CA VAL A 285 14.01 -2.04 8.94
C VAL A 285 15.12 -1.72 9.93
N LEU A 286 16.27 -1.31 9.44
CA LEU A 286 17.50 -1.15 10.24
C LEU A 286 17.41 0.03 11.21
N TYR A 287 16.69 1.08 10.83
CA TYR A 287 16.49 2.32 11.61
C TYR A 287 15.17 2.34 12.39
N ARG A 288 14.48 1.20 12.53
CA ARG A 288 13.14 1.15 13.18
C ARG A 288 13.11 1.67 14.61
N HIS A 289 14.19 1.49 15.35
CA HIS A 289 14.28 1.95 16.73
C HIS A 289 14.46 3.47 16.82
N ASP A 290 15.14 4.06 15.85
CA ASP A 290 15.42 5.49 15.82
C ASP A 290 14.16 6.32 15.54
N ILE A 291 13.18 5.72 14.83
CA ILE A 291 11.92 6.39 14.46
C ILE A 291 10.71 5.95 15.31
N ALA A 292 10.86 4.96 16.18
CA ALA A 292 9.72 4.34 16.90
C ALA A 292 8.87 5.33 17.72
N HIS A 293 9.48 6.40 18.19
CA HIS A 293 8.85 7.45 19.02
C HIS A 293 8.58 8.74 18.24
N ALA A 294 8.94 8.81 16.98
CA ALA A 294 8.67 9.98 16.15
C ALA A 294 7.15 10.24 16.04
N THR A 295 6.76 11.50 16.14
CA THR A 295 5.38 11.97 16.07
C THR A 295 5.08 12.70 14.76
N THR A 296 6.13 13.14 14.07
CA THR A 296 6.01 13.88 12.81
C THR A 296 6.76 13.20 11.67
N PRO A 297 6.32 13.37 10.40
CA PRO A 297 7.06 12.89 9.24
C PRO A 297 8.47 13.51 9.14
N PHE A 298 8.65 14.73 9.64
CA PHE A 298 9.95 15.39 9.65
C PHE A 298 10.96 14.68 10.56
N GLU A 299 10.53 14.28 11.76
CA GLU A 299 11.37 13.50 12.68
C GLU A 299 11.76 12.15 12.06
N VAL A 300 10.82 11.49 11.37
CA VAL A 300 11.10 10.24 10.66
C VAL A 300 12.14 10.46 9.56
N ALA A 301 11.96 11.48 8.71
CA ALA A 301 12.90 11.79 7.65
C ALA A 301 14.31 12.09 8.19
N ALA A 302 14.41 12.94 9.23
CA ALA A 302 15.68 13.30 9.84
C ALA A 302 16.41 12.08 10.45
N ALA A 303 15.67 11.16 11.09
CA ALA A 303 16.26 9.94 11.64
C ALA A 303 16.75 8.98 10.55
N ILE A 304 16.00 8.85 9.43
CA ILE A 304 16.44 8.07 8.27
C ILE A 304 17.73 8.64 7.68
N GLU A 305 17.80 9.96 7.48
CA GLU A 305 19.00 10.64 6.99
C GLU A 305 20.18 10.40 7.92
N ALA A 306 20.00 10.65 9.22
CA ALA A 306 21.06 10.43 10.23
C ALA A 306 21.56 8.98 10.26
N PHE A 307 20.68 7.98 10.15
CA PHE A 307 21.05 6.57 10.04
C PHE A 307 21.91 6.34 8.78
N ARG A 308 21.49 6.87 7.63
CA ARG A 308 22.18 6.66 6.34
C ARG A 308 23.54 7.34 6.27
N ASP A 309 23.73 8.48 6.94
CA ASP A 309 25.02 9.18 7.01
C ASP A 309 26.11 8.35 7.72
N HIS A 310 25.70 7.41 8.57
CA HIS A 310 26.62 6.57 9.36
C HIS A 310 26.63 5.11 8.90
N THR A 311 25.85 4.76 7.87
CA THR A 311 25.71 3.38 7.39
C THR A 311 26.35 3.19 6.02
N PRO A 312 27.20 2.19 5.80
CA PRO A 312 27.67 1.84 4.47
C PRO A 312 26.51 1.44 3.57
N LEU A 313 26.28 2.20 2.52
CA LEU A 313 25.17 1.94 1.59
C LEU A 313 25.56 0.90 0.54
N ARG A 314 24.66 -0.03 0.28
CA ARG A 314 24.80 -1.02 -0.79
C ARG A 314 24.63 -0.33 -2.16
N PRO A 315 25.58 -0.50 -3.10
CA PRO A 315 25.48 0.13 -4.40
C PRO A 315 24.35 -0.48 -5.25
N ARG A 316 23.84 0.31 -6.20
CA ARG A 316 22.89 -0.21 -7.19
C ARG A 316 23.50 -1.38 -7.95
N ARG A 317 22.67 -2.37 -8.26
CA ARG A 317 23.04 -3.55 -9.08
C ARG A 317 22.05 -3.72 -10.21
N THR A 318 22.51 -4.28 -11.29
CA THR A 318 21.64 -4.84 -12.33
C THR A 318 21.24 -6.27 -11.95
N ILE A 319 20.07 -6.69 -12.36
CA ILE A 319 19.70 -8.10 -12.28
C ILE A 319 20.49 -8.81 -13.37
N PRO A 320 21.36 -9.78 -13.00
CA PRO A 320 22.05 -10.58 -14.01
C PRO A 320 21.03 -11.51 -14.65
N VAL A 321 20.86 -11.40 -15.96
CA VAL A 321 19.99 -12.22 -16.83
C VAL A 321 20.81 -12.76 -17.98
#